data_a44f2105e11597fb87f7314bf62bb35c
#
_entry.id   a44f2105e11597fb87f7314bf62bb35c
#
_cell.length_a   1.000
_cell.length_b   1.000
_cell.length_c   1.000
_cell.angle_alpha   90.00
_cell.angle_beta   90.00
_cell.angle_gamma   90.00
#
_symmetry.space_group_name_H-M   'P 1'
#
loop_
_entity.id
_entity.type
_entity.pdbx_description
1 polymer ?
#
loop_
_entity_poly.entity_id
_entity_poly.type
_entity_poly.pdbx_seq_one_letter_code
_entity_poly.pdbx_strand_id
1 'polypeptide(L)'
;KIVSLIHSSGAFACVDGVSYAPHGLPNVGKIGADIYMFSSYKTYGPHQGVMVVRKALGETLPNQGHYFNSKYLSKRFTPAGPDHAQIAACAGIADYIDTLHQHHGGSSSASATERGEFVHDLMRAHETQIMSPVLDWVSNKNSVRLLGPDKAALRAPTIALDIKQDPKDVTNKLAQKGIMAGSGDFYAVRALEAHGIDSSKGVLRLSYVHYTNREEIEKLVDALDCSI
;
A
#
# COMPACT_ATOMS: atom_id res chain seq x y z
N LYS A 1 -8.96 -15.99 3.69
CA LYS A 1 -8.82 -16.69 4.98
C LYS A 1 -9.18 -15.81 6.18
N ILE A 2 -8.54 -14.61 6.37
CA ILE A 2 -8.85 -13.70 7.49
C ILE A 2 -10.30 -13.22 7.41
N VAL A 3 -10.77 -12.72 6.27
CA VAL A 3 -12.15 -12.27 6.07
C VAL A 3 -13.15 -13.38 6.37
N SER A 4 -12.90 -14.61 5.92
CA SER A 4 -13.77 -15.75 6.22
C SER A 4 -13.84 -16.06 7.71
N LEU A 5 -12.74 -15.89 8.45
CA LEU A 5 -12.71 -16.06 9.90
C LEU A 5 -13.52 -14.96 10.61
N ILE A 6 -13.40 -13.71 10.17
CA ILE A 6 -14.19 -12.57 10.68
C ILE A 6 -15.69 -12.85 10.47
N HIS A 7 -16.08 -13.24 9.25
CA HIS A 7 -17.47 -13.54 8.92
C HIS A 7 -18.03 -14.74 9.72
N SER A 8 -17.21 -15.77 10.00
CA SER A 8 -17.65 -16.91 10.82
C SER A 8 -17.98 -16.54 12.27
N SER A 9 -17.46 -15.39 12.76
CA SER A 9 -17.81 -14.84 14.06
C SER A 9 -19.00 -13.84 14.02
N GLY A 10 -19.64 -13.67 12.85
CA GLY A 10 -20.73 -12.71 12.66
C GLY A 10 -20.31 -11.24 12.55
N ALA A 11 -19.01 -10.98 12.43
CA ALA A 11 -18.46 -9.62 12.33
C ALA A 11 -18.27 -9.18 10.87
N PHE A 12 -18.23 -7.87 10.63
CA PHE A 12 -17.89 -7.29 9.34
C PHE A 12 -16.38 -7.10 9.17
N ALA A 13 -15.89 -7.33 7.95
CA ALA A 13 -14.49 -7.15 7.60
C ALA A 13 -14.26 -5.76 6.98
N CYS A 14 -13.60 -4.88 7.74
CA CYS A 14 -13.13 -3.58 7.26
C CYS A 14 -11.63 -3.67 6.98
N VAL A 15 -11.23 -3.43 5.72
CA VAL A 15 -9.84 -3.54 5.27
C VAL A 15 -9.28 -2.16 4.95
N ASP A 16 -8.23 -1.78 5.67
CA ASP A 16 -7.40 -0.63 5.33
C ASP A 16 -6.38 -1.04 4.26
N GLY A 17 -6.60 -0.56 3.04
CA GLY A 17 -5.74 -0.82 1.88
C GLY A 17 -4.78 0.33 1.55
N VAL A 18 -4.68 1.36 2.41
CA VAL A 18 -3.92 2.59 2.14
C VAL A 18 -2.47 2.33 1.73
N SER A 19 -1.80 1.39 2.38
CA SER A 19 -0.41 1.05 2.07
C SER A 19 -0.25 0.02 0.96
N TYR A 20 -1.31 -0.67 0.56
CA TYR A 20 -1.27 -1.71 -0.46
C TYR A 20 -1.77 -1.25 -1.84
N ALA A 21 -2.75 -0.35 -1.87
CA ALA A 21 -3.39 0.10 -3.12
C ALA A 21 -2.41 0.63 -4.20
N PRO A 22 -1.29 1.31 -3.88
CA PRO A 22 -0.32 1.75 -4.87
C PRO A 22 0.43 0.61 -5.58
N HIS A 23 0.33 -0.61 -5.07
CA HIS A 23 0.99 -1.81 -5.61
C HIS A 23 0.07 -2.65 -6.52
N GLY A 24 -0.87 -1.99 -7.17
CA GLY A 24 -1.95 -2.56 -7.95
C GLY A 24 -3.23 -2.69 -7.12
N LEU A 25 -4.29 -2.02 -7.57
CA LEU A 25 -5.59 -2.08 -6.91
C LEU A 25 -6.08 -3.53 -6.83
N PRO A 26 -6.35 -4.07 -5.64
CA PRO A 26 -6.80 -5.45 -5.52
C PRO A 26 -8.27 -5.59 -5.96
N ASN A 27 -8.64 -6.80 -6.39
CA ASN A 27 -10.04 -7.14 -6.58
C ASN A 27 -10.74 -7.27 -5.21
N VAL A 28 -11.42 -6.22 -4.78
CA VAL A 28 -12.11 -6.15 -3.48
C VAL A 28 -13.18 -7.23 -3.35
N GLY A 29 -13.84 -7.61 -4.46
CA GLY A 29 -14.80 -8.70 -4.50
C GLY A 29 -14.17 -10.06 -4.16
N LYS A 30 -12.97 -10.35 -4.69
CA LYS A 30 -12.21 -11.57 -4.37
C LYS A 30 -11.70 -11.58 -2.91
N ILE A 31 -11.31 -10.41 -2.37
CA ILE A 31 -10.95 -10.29 -0.95
C ILE A 31 -12.15 -10.65 -0.06
N GLY A 32 -13.36 -10.28 -0.50
CA GLY A 32 -14.60 -10.50 0.23
C GLY A 32 -14.84 -9.50 1.36
N ALA A 33 -14.09 -8.39 1.41
CA ALA A 33 -14.27 -7.35 2.41
C ALA A 33 -15.66 -6.70 2.33
N ASP A 34 -16.21 -6.31 3.47
CA ASP A 34 -17.46 -5.56 3.54
C ASP A 34 -17.22 -4.06 3.32
N ILE A 35 -16.07 -3.58 3.82
CA ILE A 35 -15.56 -2.23 3.58
C ILE A 35 -14.09 -2.34 3.18
N TYR A 36 -13.68 -1.60 2.13
CA TYR A 36 -12.28 -1.44 1.74
C TYR A 36 -11.98 0.04 1.57
N MET A 37 -10.88 0.52 2.16
CA MET A 37 -10.51 1.93 2.13
C MET A 37 -9.09 2.11 1.60
N PHE A 38 -8.88 3.18 0.83
CA PHE A 38 -7.54 3.58 0.41
C PHE A 38 -7.46 5.10 0.17
N SER A 39 -6.23 5.61 0.09
CA SER A 39 -5.97 7.01 -0.24
C SER A 39 -5.58 7.11 -1.72
N SER A 40 -6.31 7.90 -2.48
CA SER A 40 -5.98 8.12 -3.90
C SER A 40 -4.63 8.81 -4.08
N TYR A 41 -4.24 9.72 -3.18
CA TYR A 41 -2.93 10.41 -3.25
C TYR A 41 -1.72 9.47 -3.07
N LYS A 42 -1.90 8.30 -2.46
CA LYS A 42 -0.88 7.25 -2.43
C LYS A 42 -0.98 6.31 -3.63
N THR A 43 -2.05 6.43 -4.42
CA THR A 43 -2.40 5.55 -5.53
C THR A 43 -2.51 6.35 -6.83
N TYR A 44 -1.52 7.22 -7.08
CA TYR A 44 -1.37 8.02 -8.31
C TYR A 44 -2.50 9.02 -8.59
N GLY A 45 -3.27 9.41 -7.58
CA GLY A 45 -4.42 10.30 -7.68
C GLY A 45 -4.33 11.54 -6.78
N PRO A 46 -5.39 12.35 -6.71
CA PRO A 46 -5.48 13.55 -5.90
C PRO A 46 -5.57 13.24 -4.40
N HIS A 47 -5.49 14.28 -3.56
CA HIS A 47 -5.59 14.15 -2.11
C HIS A 47 -7.03 13.85 -1.66
N GLN A 48 -7.46 12.63 -1.86
CA GLN A 48 -8.82 12.14 -1.58
C GLN A 48 -8.77 10.74 -0.96
N GLY A 49 -9.68 10.46 -0.02
CA GLY A 49 -9.94 9.11 0.49
C GLY A 49 -11.03 8.43 -0.35
N VAL A 50 -10.88 7.15 -0.60
CA VAL A 50 -11.88 6.32 -1.29
C VAL A 50 -12.31 5.19 -0.36
N MET A 51 -13.63 5.03 -0.19
CA MET A 51 -14.22 3.95 0.59
C MET A 51 -15.18 3.14 -0.31
N VAL A 52 -14.87 1.86 -0.49
CA VAL A 52 -15.73 0.89 -1.16
C VAL A 52 -16.52 0.15 -0.09
N VAL A 53 -17.84 0.23 -0.15
CA VAL A 53 -18.74 -0.44 0.80
C VAL A 53 -19.59 -1.44 0.04
N ARG A 54 -19.70 -2.67 0.54
CA ARG A 54 -20.61 -3.67 -0.02
C ARG A 54 -22.04 -3.15 0.03
N LYS A 55 -22.76 -3.19 -1.10
CA LYS A 55 -24.09 -2.60 -1.23
C LYS A 55 -25.04 -3.04 -0.11
N ALA A 56 -25.12 -4.36 0.16
CA ALA A 56 -26.01 -4.90 1.18
C ALA A 56 -25.71 -4.33 2.58
N LEU A 57 -24.43 -4.14 2.93
CA LEU A 57 -24.05 -3.47 4.19
C LEU A 57 -24.42 -1.98 4.15
N GLY A 58 -24.09 -1.28 3.06
CA GLY A 58 -24.39 0.15 2.93
C GLY A 58 -25.88 0.47 3.06
N GLU A 59 -26.77 -0.43 2.65
CA GLU A 59 -28.21 -0.27 2.79
C GLU A 59 -28.68 -0.35 4.25
N THR A 60 -27.98 -1.08 5.10
CA THR A 60 -28.31 -1.25 6.54
C THR A 60 -27.70 -0.18 7.44
N LEU A 61 -26.58 0.42 7.04
CA LEU A 61 -25.88 1.42 7.85
C LEU A 61 -26.69 2.73 7.93
N PRO A 62 -26.64 3.46 9.06
CA PRO A 62 -27.31 4.75 9.19
C PRO A 62 -26.65 5.80 8.28
N ASN A 63 -27.44 6.79 7.86
CA ASN A 63 -26.94 7.91 7.09
C ASN A 63 -25.94 8.74 7.91
N GLN A 64 -24.73 8.92 7.41
CA GLN A 64 -23.67 9.76 7.97
C GLN A 64 -23.54 11.09 7.20
N GLY A 65 -24.17 11.20 6.03
CA GLY A 65 -24.22 12.41 5.24
C GLY A 65 -25.35 13.35 5.68
N HIS A 66 -25.54 14.41 4.92
CA HIS A 66 -26.61 15.36 5.20
C HIS A 66 -28.00 14.68 5.03
N TYR A 67 -29.00 15.06 5.85
CA TYR A 67 -30.33 14.42 5.90
C TYR A 67 -31.03 14.34 4.54
N PHE A 68 -30.91 15.38 3.69
CA PHE A 68 -31.52 15.37 2.36
C PHE A 68 -30.88 14.39 1.38
N ASN A 69 -29.69 13.86 1.70
CA ASN A 69 -28.99 12.85 0.91
C ASN A 69 -29.29 11.42 1.36
N SER A 70 -30.04 11.22 2.45
CA SER A 70 -30.27 9.92 3.09
C SER A 70 -30.85 8.85 2.16
N LYS A 71 -31.64 9.25 1.15
CA LYS A 71 -32.23 8.34 0.16
C LYS A 71 -31.26 7.88 -0.94
N TYR A 72 -30.06 8.51 -1.05
CA TYR A 72 -29.08 8.18 -2.06
C TYR A 72 -27.94 7.40 -1.44
N LEU A 73 -27.87 6.08 -1.68
CA LEU A 73 -26.85 5.21 -1.10
C LEU A 73 -25.42 5.75 -1.33
N SER A 74 -25.12 6.24 -2.54
CA SER A 74 -23.83 6.83 -2.91
C SER A 74 -23.45 8.10 -2.15
N LYS A 75 -24.40 8.73 -1.45
CA LYS A 75 -24.19 9.99 -0.70
C LYS A 75 -24.29 9.82 0.81
N ARG A 76 -24.74 8.65 1.28
CA ARG A 76 -25.01 8.42 2.72
C ARG A 76 -23.77 8.49 3.60
N PHE A 77 -22.60 8.24 3.04
CA PHE A 77 -21.34 8.21 3.78
C PHE A 77 -20.40 9.36 3.38
N THR A 78 -20.87 10.31 2.58
CA THR A 78 -20.07 11.44 2.13
C THR A 78 -20.57 12.71 2.82
N PRO A 79 -19.68 13.51 3.46
CA PRO A 79 -20.05 14.81 4.00
C PRO A 79 -20.69 15.72 2.95
N ALA A 80 -21.51 16.68 3.37
CA ALA A 80 -22.04 17.68 2.47
C ALA A 80 -20.94 18.60 1.93
N GLY A 81 -21.06 19.01 0.65
CA GLY A 81 -20.07 19.87 0.00
C GLY A 81 -18.72 19.20 -0.27
N PRO A 82 -18.69 17.97 -0.81
CA PRO A 82 -17.41 17.32 -1.13
C PRO A 82 -16.69 18.11 -2.25
N ASP A 83 -15.35 17.98 -2.29
CA ASP A 83 -14.55 18.54 -3.39
C ASP A 83 -14.77 17.71 -4.68
N HIS A 84 -15.70 18.19 -5.50
CA HIS A 84 -16.09 17.51 -6.74
C HIS A 84 -14.94 17.46 -7.76
N ALA A 85 -14.02 18.44 -7.76
CA ALA A 85 -12.89 18.45 -8.66
C ALA A 85 -11.90 17.32 -8.33
N GLN A 86 -11.57 17.14 -7.05
CA GLN A 86 -10.73 16.03 -6.62
C GLN A 86 -11.41 14.66 -6.82
N ILE A 87 -12.71 14.56 -6.56
CA ILE A 87 -13.46 13.32 -6.83
C ILE A 87 -13.40 12.97 -8.33
N ALA A 88 -13.63 13.93 -9.21
CA ALA A 88 -13.55 13.71 -10.66
C ALA A 88 -12.12 13.33 -11.10
N ALA A 89 -11.10 13.96 -10.52
CA ALA A 89 -9.70 13.67 -10.83
C ALA A 89 -9.26 12.25 -10.43
N CYS A 90 -9.98 11.56 -9.52
CA CYS A 90 -9.71 10.15 -9.22
C CYS A 90 -9.89 9.22 -10.44
N ALA A 91 -10.63 9.64 -11.48
CA ALA A 91 -10.73 8.89 -12.73
C ALA A 91 -9.36 8.66 -13.39
N GLY A 92 -8.41 9.60 -13.22
CA GLY A 92 -7.06 9.47 -13.73
C GLY A 92 -6.30 8.23 -13.20
N ILE A 93 -6.70 7.67 -12.04
CA ILE A 93 -6.13 6.39 -11.56
C ILE A 93 -6.54 5.24 -12.49
N ALA A 94 -7.81 5.22 -12.94
CA ALA A 94 -8.28 4.22 -13.88
C ALA A 94 -7.61 4.38 -15.25
N ASP A 95 -7.48 5.62 -15.73
CA ASP A 95 -6.80 5.93 -17.00
C ASP A 95 -5.33 5.48 -16.96
N TYR A 96 -4.66 5.65 -15.82
CA TYR A 96 -3.29 5.19 -15.62
C TYR A 96 -3.18 3.66 -15.70
N ILE A 97 -4.09 2.94 -15.04
CA ILE A 97 -4.16 1.47 -15.11
C ILE A 97 -4.43 1.01 -16.53
N ASP A 98 -5.36 1.65 -17.24
CA ASP A 98 -5.68 1.34 -18.62
C ASP A 98 -4.47 1.59 -19.55
N THR A 99 -3.72 2.66 -19.31
CA THR A 99 -2.48 2.97 -20.04
C THR A 99 -1.42 1.89 -19.82
N LEU A 100 -1.20 1.46 -18.59
CA LEU A 100 -0.26 0.37 -18.29
C LEU A 100 -0.68 -0.95 -18.95
N HIS A 101 -1.98 -1.29 -18.84
CA HIS A 101 -2.52 -2.48 -19.49
C HIS A 101 -2.26 -2.48 -21.00
N GLN A 102 -2.56 -1.38 -21.66
CA GLN A 102 -2.35 -1.23 -23.10
C GLN A 102 -0.86 -1.27 -23.47
N HIS A 103 0.00 -0.56 -22.71
CA HIS A 103 1.44 -0.52 -22.94
C HIS A 103 2.09 -1.90 -22.87
N HIS A 104 1.63 -2.75 -21.97
CA HIS A 104 2.14 -4.12 -21.79
C HIS A 104 1.39 -5.19 -22.60
N GLY A 105 0.66 -4.78 -23.64
CA GLY A 105 0.06 -5.71 -24.61
C GLY A 105 -1.22 -6.38 -24.12
N GLY A 106 -1.91 -5.80 -23.15
CA GLY A 106 -3.20 -6.28 -22.68
C GLY A 106 -4.29 -6.22 -23.77
N SER A 107 -5.25 -7.14 -23.70
CA SER A 107 -6.32 -7.24 -24.72
C SER A 107 -7.22 -6.02 -24.71
N SER A 108 -7.49 -5.44 -25.88
CA SER A 108 -8.43 -4.33 -26.04
C SER A 108 -9.89 -4.69 -25.70
N SER A 109 -10.23 -5.99 -25.68
CA SER A 109 -11.56 -6.49 -25.31
C SER A 109 -11.71 -6.80 -23.82
N ALA A 110 -10.64 -6.62 -23.01
CA ALA A 110 -10.67 -6.91 -21.60
C ALA A 110 -11.62 -5.98 -20.83
N SER A 111 -12.39 -6.54 -19.91
CA SER A 111 -13.21 -5.79 -18.97
C SER A 111 -12.34 -4.94 -18.02
N ALA A 112 -12.92 -3.95 -17.35
CA ALA A 112 -12.20 -3.14 -16.36
C ALA A 112 -11.58 -4.00 -15.24
N THR A 113 -12.26 -5.07 -14.81
CA THR A 113 -11.75 -6.01 -13.81
C THR A 113 -10.52 -6.76 -14.33
N GLU A 114 -10.59 -7.29 -15.54
CA GLU A 114 -9.46 -8.03 -16.15
C GLU A 114 -8.25 -7.10 -16.38
N ARG A 115 -8.47 -5.86 -16.81
CA ARG A 115 -7.39 -4.87 -16.94
C ARG A 115 -6.73 -4.56 -15.59
N GLY A 116 -7.54 -4.34 -14.56
CA GLY A 116 -7.05 -4.11 -13.20
C GLY A 116 -6.25 -5.29 -12.66
N GLU A 117 -6.73 -6.53 -12.83
CA GLU A 117 -6.03 -7.75 -12.41
C GLU A 117 -4.73 -7.95 -13.18
N PHE A 118 -4.72 -7.74 -14.49
CA PHE A 118 -3.51 -7.81 -15.30
C PHE A 118 -2.42 -6.85 -14.80
N VAL A 119 -2.78 -5.59 -14.56
CA VAL A 119 -1.83 -4.57 -14.08
C VAL A 119 -1.39 -4.85 -12.66
N HIS A 120 -2.30 -5.32 -11.79
CA HIS A 120 -1.95 -5.76 -10.44
C HIS A 120 -0.88 -6.86 -10.48
N ASP A 121 -1.07 -7.90 -11.29
CA ASP A 121 -0.14 -9.03 -11.36
C ASP A 121 1.20 -8.59 -11.96
N LEU A 122 1.19 -7.71 -12.96
CA LEU A 122 2.38 -7.12 -13.55
C LEU A 122 3.20 -6.33 -12.53
N MET A 123 2.57 -5.43 -11.78
CA MET A 123 3.22 -4.66 -10.71
C MET A 123 3.79 -5.58 -9.64
N ARG A 124 3.01 -6.56 -9.17
CA ARG A 124 3.44 -7.51 -8.13
C ARG A 124 4.60 -8.37 -8.56
N ALA A 125 4.63 -8.82 -9.82
CA ALA A 125 5.75 -9.59 -10.36
C ALA A 125 7.05 -8.77 -10.35
N HIS A 126 7.01 -7.54 -10.88
CA HIS A 126 8.15 -6.64 -10.89
C HIS A 126 8.63 -6.28 -9.49
N GLU A 127 7.73 -5.84 -8.60
CA GLU A 127 8.04 -5.46 -7.23
C GLU A 127 8.64 -6.62 -6.41
N THR A 128 8.14 -7.85 -6.63
CA THR A 128 8.71 -9.06 -6.02
C THR A 128 10.15 -9.27 -6.49
N GLN A 129 10.41 -9.09 -7.79
CA GLN A 129 11.73 -9.26 -8.38
C GLN A 129 12.74 -8.24 -7.83
N ILE A 130 12.37 -6.95 -7.81
CA ILE A 130 13.28 -5.89 -7.35
C ILE A 130 13.51 -5.89 -5.84
N MET A 131 12.58 -6.42 -5.05
CA MET A 131 12.71 -6.51 -3.60
C MET A 131 13.62 -7.65 -3.14
N SER A 132 13.72 -8.74 -3.91
CA SER A 132 14.49 -9.93 -3.54
C SER A 132 15.95 -9.63 -3.21
N PRO A 133 16.74 -8.86 -3.97
CA PRO A 133 18.12 -8.56 -3.65
C PRO A 133 18.29 -7.85 -2.28
N VAL A 134 17.33 -7.00 -1.90
CA VAL A 134 17.38 -6.32 -0.60
C VAL A 134 17.09 -7.30 0.54
N LEU A 135 16.13 -8.20 0.36
CA LEU A 135 15.85 -9.25 1.36
C LEU A 135 17.00 -10.23 1.49
N ASP A 136 17.66 -10.58 0.40
CA ASP A 136 18.88 -11.41 0.39
C ASP A 136 20.01 -10.71 1.14
N TRP A 137 20.21 -9.41 0.90
CA TRP A 137 21.18 -8.61 1.65
C TRP A 137 20.86 -8.61 3.15
N VAL A 138 19.60 -8.37 3.54
CA VAL A 138 19.15 -8.38 4.94
C VAL A 138 19.43 -9.75 5.60
N SER A 139 19.14 -10.84 4.90
CA SER A 139 19.33 -12.20 5.44
C SER A 139 20.78 -12.54 5.77
N ASN A 140 21.73 -11.87 5.11
CA ASN A 140 23.17 -12.04 5.31
C ASN A 140 23.76 -11.07 6.35
N LYS A 141 22.96 -10.24 7.03
CA LYS A 141 23.42 -9.22 7.99
C LYS A 141 22.95 -9.51 9.41
N ASN A 142 23.86 -9.94 10.27
CA ASN A 142 23.57 -10.17 11.70
C ASN A 142 23.26 -8.90 12.50
N SER A 143 23.57 -7.71 11.95
CA SER A 143 23.30 -6.42 12.57
C SER A 143 21.93 -5.86 12.27
N VAL A 144 21.16 -6.52 11.40
CA VAL A 144 19.87 -6.05 10.88
C VAL A 144 18.78 -7.09 11.16
N ARG A 145 17.69 -6.68 11.77
CA ARG A 145 16.51 -7.53 11.98
C ARG A 145 15.38 -7.10 11.03
N LEU A 146 14.94 -8.01 10.16
CA LEU A 146 13.79 -7.79 9.30
C LEU A 146 12.50 -7.85 10.12
N LEU A 147 11.60 -6.90 9.90
CA LEU A 147 10.24 -6.94 10.43
C LEU A 147 9.26 -7.42 9.35
N GLY A 148 8.44 -8.41 9.73
CA GLY A 148 7.48 -9.04 8.83
C GLY A 148 8.07 -10.20 7.99
N PRO A 149 7.33 -10.68 6.96
CA PRO A 149 7.72 -11.85 6.17
C PRO A 149 9.06 -11.66 5.44
N ASP A 150 9.85 -12.72 5.38
CA ASP A 150 11.15 -12.78 4.67
C ASP A 150 11.01 -13.02 3.16
N LYS A 151 9.83 -13.51 2.72
CA LYS A 151 9.56 -13.80 1.31
C LYS A 151 8.92 -12.62 0.60
N ALA A 152 9.53 -12.14 -0.47
CA ALA A 152 9.06 -11.02 -1.27
C ALA A 152 7.59 -11.18 -1.73
N ALA A 153 7.17 -12.38 -2.12
CA ALA A 153 5.80 -12.67 -2.55
C ALA A 153 4.73 -12.51 -1.44
N LEU A 154 5.14 -12.53 -0.16
CA LEU A 154 4.24 -12.44 0.99
C LEU A 154 4.16 -11.04 1.61
N ARG A 155 4.78 -10.04 0.99
CA ARG A 155 4.78 -8.66 1.51
C ARG A 155 4.55 -7.64 0.41
N ALA A 156 4.06 -6.46 0.80
CA ALA A 156 4.13 -5.28 -0.03
C ALA A 156 5.60 -4.82 -0.14
N PRO A 157 6.00 -4.06 -1.18
CA PRO A 157 7.37 -3.61 -1.36
C PRO A 157 7.75 -2.49 -0.39
N THR A 158 7.55 -2.77 0.88
CA THR A 158 7.96 -1.96 2.03
C THR A 158 8.69 -2.86 3.00
N ILE A 159 9.92 -2.49 3.35
CA ILE A 159 10.80 -3.24 4.23
C ILE A 159 11.12 -2.38 5.44
N ALA A 160 10.73 -2.82 6.63
CA ALA A 160 11.09 -2.21 7.89
C ALA A 160 12.22 -3.00 8.55
N LEU A 161 13.27 -2.31 8.95
CA LEU A 161 14.49 -2.87 9.50
C LEU A 161 14.76 -2.27 10.88
N ASP A 162 14.89 -3.13 11.87
CA ASP A 162 15.48 -2.78 13.16
C ASP A 162 16.98 -2.92 13.06
N ILE A 163 17.71 -1.85 13.32
CA ILE A 163 19.16 -1.73 13.14
C ILE A 163 19.82 -1.20 14.42
N LYS A 164 21.09 -1.52 14.63
CA LYS A 164 21.83 -1.10 15.84
C LYS A 164 22.10 0.40 15.87
N GLN A 165 22.38 1.00 14.71
CA GLN A 165 22.59 2.44 14.56
C GLN A 165 21.28 3.20 14.71
N ASP A 166 21.34 4.51 14.94
CA ASP A 166 20.17 5.36 14.85
C ASP A 166 19.63 5.36 13.41
N PRO A 167 18.35 4.96 13.18
CA PRO A 167 17.78 4.93 11.85
C PRO A 167 17.81 6.29 11.12
N LYS A 168 17.74 7.38 11.87
CA LYS A 168 17.83 8.75 11.33
C LYS A 168 19.22 9.05 10.76
N ASP A 169 20.28 8.61 11.45
CA ASP A 169 21.65 8.80 10.95
C ASP A 169 21.89 8.00 9.68
N VAL A 170 21.34 6.78 9.61
CA VAL A 170 21.43 5.94 8.40
C VAL A 170 20.66 6.59 7.24
N THR A 171 19.44 7.11 7.47
CA THR A 171 18.69 7.80 6.41
C THR A 171 19.43 9.04 5.90
N ASN A 172 20.10 9.80 6.78
CA ASN A 172 20.93 10.95 6.40
C ASN A 172 22.12 10.54 5.50
N LYS A 173 22.80 9.42 5.83
CA LYS A 173 23.87 8.89 4.99
C LYS A 173 23.37 8.41 3.62
N LEU A 174 22.20 7.77 3.58
CA LEU A 174 21.57 7.34 2.33
C LEU A 174 21.17 8.54 1.47
N ALA A 175 20.63 9.60 2.09
CA ALA A 175 20.28 10.84 1.39
C ALA A 175 21.50 11.52 0.73
N GLN A 176 22.66 11.51 1.38
CA GLN A 176 23.92 12.01 0.80
C GLN A 176 24.35 11.22 -0.46
N LYS A 177 23.88 9.97 -0.58
CA LYS A 177 24.10 9.13 -1.76
C LYS A 177 22.95 9.22 -2.79
N GLY A 178 22.00 10.14 -2.57
CA GLY A 178 20.84 10.36 -3.44
C GLY A 178 19.77 9.27 -3.29
N ILE A 179 19.67 8.63 -2.13
CA ILE A 179 18.66 7.60 -1.83
C ILE A 179 17.71 8.12 -0.76
N MET A 180 16.41 8.14 -1.09
CA MET A 180 15.35 8.54 -0.17
C MET A 180 14.86 7.32 0.62
N ALA A 181 15.16 7.28 1.93
CA ALA A 181 14.65 6.28 2.86
C ALA A 181 13.96 6.97 4.03
N GLY A 182 13.10 6.27 4.75
CA GLY A 182 12.40 6.79 5.92
C GLY A 182 12.94 6.23 7.23
N SER A 183 12.85 7.00 8.31
CA SER A 183 13.11 6.54 9.69
C SER A 183 12.03 7.03 10.62
N GLY A 184 11.73 6.27 11.67
CA GLY A 184 10.75 6.62 12.70
C GLY A 184 9.77 5.50 13.00
N ASP A 185 8.69 5.83 13.69
CA ASP A 185 7.66 4.89 14.14
C ASP A 185 6.58 4.60 13.09
N PHE A 186 6.44 5.46 12.10
CA PHE A 186 5.44 5.34 11.01
C PHE A 186 4.00 5.11 11.50
N TYR A 187 3.62 5.71 12.63
CA TYR A 187 2.34 5.52 13.33
C TYR A 187 2.11 4.08 13.83
N ALA A 188 3.17 3.27 13.92
CA ALA A 188 3.11 1.87 14.31
C ALA A 188 3.66 1.63 15.73
N VAL A 189 3.55 2.61 16.62
CA VAL A 189 4.11 2.59 17.99
C VAL A 189 3.84 1.25 18.70
N ARG A 190 2.57 0.83 18.80
CA ARG A 190 2.21 -0.42 19.47
C ARG A 190 2.81 -1.67 18.81
N ALA A 191 2.92 -1.67 17.49
CA ALA A 191 3.52 -2.79 16.77
C ALA A 191 5.03 -2.86 17.04
N LEU A 192 5.74 -1.72 17.04
CA LEU A 192 7.16 -1.65 17.36
C LEU A 192 7.44 -2.10 18.80
N GLU A 193 6.68 -1.59 19.76
CA GLU A 193 6.78 -1.97 21.18
C GLU A 193 6.53 -3.48 21.39
N ALA A 194 5.52 -4.05 20.70
CA ALA A 194 5.25 -5.49 20.74
C ALA A 194 6.41 -6.33 20.16
N HIS A 195 7.23 -5.75 19.28
CA HIS A 195 8.46 -6.35 18.76
C HIS A 195 9.71 -6.03 19.63
N GLY A 196 9.54 -5.33 20.77
CA GLY A 196 10.64 -4.94 21.66
C GLY A 196 11.52 -3.82 21.10
N ILE A 197 10.97 -2.99 20.19
CA ILE A 197 11.68 -1.86 19.57
C ILE A 197 11.27 -0.58 20.29
N ASP A 198 12.27 0.25 20.60
CA ASP A 198 12.05 1.60 21.13
C ASP A 198 11.39 2.47 20.04
N SER A 199 10.10 2.74 20.20
CA SER A 199 9.31 3.51 19.25
C SER A 199 9.80 4.97 19.09
N SER A 200 10.52 5.50 20.09
CA SER A 200 11.11 6.85 20.00
C SER A 200 12.25 6.94 18.97
N LYS A 201 12.97 5.84 18.74
CA LYS A 201 13.98 5.70 17.67
C LYS A 201 13.36 5.22 16.38
N GLY A 202 12.36 4.35 16.49
CA GLY A 202 11.70 3.76 15.34
C GLY A 202 12.58 2.76 14.56
N VAL A 203 12.33 2.67 13.28
CA VAL A 203 13.00 1.73 12.35
C VAL A 203 13.46 2.44 11.09
N LEU A 204 14.38 1.84 10.35
CA LEU A 204 14.69 2.20 8.97
C LEU A 204 13.63 1.58 8.05
N ARG A 205 13.01 2.38 7.17
CA ARG A 205 12.03 1.90 6.20
C ARG A 205 12.47 2.19 4.76
N LEU A 206 12.48 1.13 3.97
CA LEU A 206 12.72 1.15 2.53
C LEU A 206 11.40 0.84 1.83
N SER A 207 11.02 1.64 0.82
CA SER A 207 9.79 1.45 0.08
C SER A 207 10.04 1.64 -1.41
N TYR A 208 9.41 0.80 -2.21
CA TYR A 208 9.55 0.76 -3.66
C TYR A 208 8.17 0.85 -4.31
N VAL A 209 8.16 1.15 -5.58
CA VAL A 209 6.99 1.12 -6.44
C VAL A 209 7.35 0.50 -7.77
N HIS A 210 6.36 0.20 -8.59
CA HIS A 210 6.54 -0.50 -9.87
C HIS A 210 7.44 0.21 -10.90
N TYR A 211 7.77 1.49 -10.72
CA TYR A 211 8.73 2.21 -11.58
C TYR A 211 10.13 2.31 -10.97
N THR A 212 10.38 1.69 -9.81
CA THR A 212 11.74 1.50 -9.29
C THR A 212 12.45 0.45 -10.16
N ASN A 213 13.64 0.75 -10.62
CA ASN A 213 14.41 -0.13 -11.50
C ASN A 213 15.50 -0.91 -10.74
N ARG A 214 16.14 -1.85 -11.44
CA ARG A 214 17.16 -2.72 -10.87
C ARG A 214 18.42 -1.95 -10.44
N GLU A 215 18.84 -0.97 -11.23
CA GLU A 215 20.04 -0.17 -10.95
C GLU A 215 19.86 0.65 -9.65
N GLU A 216 18.65 1.16 -9.40
CA GLU A 216 18.32 1.84 -8.15
C GLU A 216 18.39 0.90 -6.95
N ILE A 217 17.99 -0.36 -7.10
CA ILE A 217 18.09 -1.38 -6.05
C ILE A 217 19.54 -1.77 -5.80
N GLU A 218 20.35 -1.96 -6.83
CA GLU A 218 21.79 -2.24 -6.71
C GLU A 218 22.50 -1.09 -5.98
N LYS A 219 22.25 0.15 -6.38
CA LYS A 219 22.74 1.35 -5.68
C LYS A 219 22.30 1.41 -4.22
N LEU A 220 21.05 1.02 -3.92
CA LEU A 220 20.54 0.97 -2.55
C LEU A 220 21.30 -0.06 -1.71
N VAL A 221 21.49 -1.28 -2.22
CA VAL A 221 22.22 -2.35 -1.50
C VAL A 221 23.66 -1.92 -1.20
N ASP A 222 24.37 -1.36 -2.17
CA ASP A 222 25.73 -0.83 -1.99
C ASP A 222 25.77 0.30 -0.95
N ALA A 223 24.77 1.16 -0.96
CA ALA A 223 24.69 2.26 -0.01
C ALA A 223 24.38 1.79 1.41
N LEU A 224 23.54 0.77 1.57
CA LEU A 224 23.23 0.14 2.85
C LEU A 224 24.49 -0.52 3.44
N ASP A 225 25.26 -1.22 2.62
CA ASP A 225 26.50 -1.90 3.02
C ASP A 225 27.53 -0.93 3.62
N CYS A 226 27.58 0.29 3.10
CA CYS A 226 28.46 1.35 3.59
C CYS A 226 27.87 2.17 4.76
N SER A 227 26.59 1.99 5.10
CA SER A 227 25.89 2.86 6.05
C SER A 227 25.52 2.16 7.35
N ILE A 228 25.40 0.83 7.32
CA ILE A 228 25.07 -0.10 8.40
C ILE A 228 26.25 -1.06 8.60
#